data_ba45ea0cd6d65f7c8b443daf8b5ed487
#
_entry.id   ba45ea0cd6d65f7c8b443daf8b5ed487
#
_cell.length_a   1.000
_cell.length_b   1.000
_cell.length_c   1.000
_cell.angle_alpha   90.00
_cell.angle_beta   90.00
_cell.angle_gamma   90.00
#
_symmetry.space_group_name_H-M   'P 1'
#
loop_
_entity.id
_entity.type
_entity.pdbx_description
1 polymer ?
#
loop_
_entity_poly.entity_id
_entity_poly.type
_entity_poly.pdbx_seq_one_letter_code
_entity_poly.pdbx_strand_id
1 'polypeptide(L)'
;MIEIRDISKKYRETFVLRHVSTRLPSDRMVAFIGSNGAGKSTMLNIISRLLEPTEGSVSIDGRELRKWDSRELAKTLTILGQTLHTPARLTVEELVRFGRVPHSRGRLENQDSLQIDKALELTEIADLRHCYLDELSGGQRQMAYIAMAIAQDTKYIFLDEPLNNLDMHRAARIMKLLRSLVREQGKTICIVIHDINFVSFYADYVVAFRDGVLCHQGPTEDIIRTDVLRDIYGMDIAIEPYGDKKICVYYE
;
A
#
# COMPACT_ATOMS: atom_id res chain seq x y z
N MET A 1 1.57 -5.85 -14.39
CA MET A 1 0.10 -5.69 -14.24
C MET A 1 -0.43 -6.79 -13.33
N ILE A 2 -1.33 -6.47 -12.41
CA ILE A 2 -1.97 -7.43 -11.51
C ILE A 2 -3.41 -7.64 -11.97
N GLU A 3 -3.80 -8.89 -12.16
CA GLU A 3 -5.16 -9.26 -12.55
C GLU A 3 -5.81 -10.09 -11.44
N ILE A 4 -6.99 -9.70 -11.03
CA ILE A 4 -7.81 -10.29 -9.99
C ILE A 4 -9.07 -10.82 -10.67
N ARG A 5 -9.35 -12.12 -10.51
CA ARG A 5 -10.47 -12.81 -11.18
C ARG A 5 -11.35 -13.49 -10.16
N ASP A 6 -12.57 -13.01 -10.04
CA ASP A 6 -13.67 -13.61 -9.27
C ASP A 6 -13.30 -13.96 -7.81
N ILE A 7 -12.55 -13.07 -7.15
CA ILE A 7 -12.11 -13.29 -5.78
C ILE A 7 -13.29 -13.18 -4.82
N SER A 8 -13.51 -14.27 -4.07
CA SER A 8 -14.38 -14.30 -2.90
C SER A 8 -13.58 -14.75 -1.68
N LYS A 9 -13.86 -14.15 -0.53
CA LYS A 9 -13.29 -14.55 0.77
C LYS A 9 -14.39 -14.68 1.81
N LYS A 10 -14.48 -15.86 2.39
CA LYS A 10 -15.44 -16.19 3.45
C LYS A 10 -14.69 -16.54 4.73
N TYR A 11 -15.14 -16.02 5.87
CA TYR A 11 -14.74 -16.45 7.20
C TYR A 11 -15.96 -17.07 7.89
N ARG A 12 -15.90 -18.37 8.18
CA ARG A 12 -17.05 -19.14 8.65
C ARG A 12 -18.22 -18.97 7.67
N GLU A 13 -19.33 -18.34 8.09
CA GLU A 13 -20.51 -18.11 7.24
C GLU A 13 -20.57 -16.70 6.63
N THR A 14 -19.62 -15.80 6.96
CA THR A 14 -19.66 -14.40 6.52
C THR A 14 -18.68 -14.15 5.38
N PHE A 15 -19.19 -13.63 4.27
CA PHE A 15 -18.36 -13.13 3.17
C PHE A 15 -17.79 -11.75 3.52
N VAL A 16 -16.47 -11.62 3.39
CA VAL A 16 -15.76 -10.34 3.50
C VAL A 16 -15.45 -9.77 2.12
N LEU A 17 -15.29 -10.64 1.12
CA LEU A 17 -15.20 -10.27 -0.30
C LEU A 17 -16.10 -11.18 -1.11
N ARG A 18 -16.77 -10.61 -2.13
CA ARG A 18 -17.70 -11.32 -3.01
C ARG A 18 -17.43 -10.99 -4.47
N HIS A 19 -17.05 -11.98 -5.25
CA HIS A 19 -16.93 -11.92 -6.71
C HIS A 19 -16.17 -10.69 -7.24
N VAL A 20 -15.05 -10.33 -6.59
CA VAL A 20 -14.26 -9.15 -6.97
C VAL A 20 -13.39 -9.50 -8.18
N SER A 21 -13.58 -8.76 -9.27
CA SER A 21 -12.75 -8.83 -10.47
C SER A 21 -12.26 -7.45 -10.86
N THR A 22 -10.94 -7.29 -11.05
CA THR A 22 -10.32 -6.02 -11.46
C THR A 22 -8.93 -6.24 -12.05
N ARG A 23 -8.41 -5.23 -12.74
CA ARG A 23 -7.03 -5.14 -13.21
C ARG A 23 -6.40 -3.89 -12.66
N LEU A 24 -5.31 -4.04 -11.91
CA LEU A 24 -4.55 -2.93 -11.37
C LEU A 24 -3.50 -2.51 -12.42
N PRO A 25 -3.51 -1.24 -12.87
CA PRO A 25 -2.53 -0.76 -13.85
C PRO A 25 -1.11 -0.78 -13.26
N SER A 26 -0.12 -1.02 -14.13
CA SER A 26 1.30 -0.90 -13.76
C SER A 26 1.77 0.54 -13.79
N ASP A 27 2.88 0.81 -13.09
CA ASP A 27 3.57 2.10 -13.08
C ASP A 27 2.64 3.25 -12.65
N ARG A 28 1.76 2.95 -11.67
CA ARG A 28 0.73 3.84 -11.14
C ARG A 28 0.63 3.73 -9.62
N MET A 29 0.14 4.80 -9.02
CA MET A 29 -0.35 4.77 -7.65
C MET A 29 -1.84 4.42 -7.67
N VAL A 30 -2.18 3.24 -7.14
CA VAL A 30 -3.55 2.72 -7.03
C VAL A 30 -4.03 2.86 -5.59
N ALA A 31 -5.11 3.57 -5.37
CA ALA A 31 -5.72 3.71 -4.05
C ALA A 31 -6.89 2.73 -3.88
N PHE A 32 -6.89 2.00 -2.77
CA PHE A 32 -8.03 1.22 -2.31
C PHE A 32 -8.80 2.05 -1.29
N ILE A 33 -10.06 2.38 -1.60
CA ILE A 33 -10.93 3.23 -0.78
C ILE A 33 -12.23 2.51 -0.39
N GLY A 34 -12.97 3.08 0.55
CA GLY A 34 -14.25 2.58 1.06
C GLY A 34 -14.30 2.58 2.59
N SER A 35 -15.46 2.29 3.16
CA SER A 35 -15.70 2.26 4.60
C SER A 35 -14.83 1.22 5.32
N ASN A 36 -14.74 1.34 6.66
CA ASN A 36 -14.10 0.32 7.48
C ASN A 36 -14.85 -1.02 7.35
N GLY A 37 -14.10 -2.12 7.26
CA GLY A 37 -14.68 -3.43 7.04
C GLY A 37 -15.10 -3.75 5.59
N ALA A 38 -14.95 -2.84 4.63
CA ALA A 38 -15.34 -3.05 3.23
C ALA A 38 -14.50 -4.11 2.47
N GLY A 39 -13.45 -4.68 3.09
CA GLY A 39 -12.64 -5.74 2.49
C GLY A 39 -11.30 -5.29 1.90
N LYS A 40 -10.93 -4.01 2.00
CA LYS A 40 -9.69 -3.43 1.41
C LYS A 40 -8.41 -4.18 1.83
N SER A 41 -8.16 -4.29 3.14
CA SER A 41 -6.99 -5.00 3.69
C SER A 41 -7.04 -6.49 3.39
N THR A 42 -8.23 -7.09 3.37
CA THR A 42 -8.42 -8.50 2.98
C THR A 42 -8.00 -8.72 1.52
N MET A 43 -8.38 -7.83 0.60
CA MET A 43 -7.96 -7.89 -0.79
C MET A 43 -6.44 -7.70 -0.92
N LEU A 44 -5.87 -6.73 -0.21
CA LEU A 44 -4.42 -6.49 -0.22
C LEU A 44 -3.65 -7.73 0.26
N ASN A 45 -4.11 -8.38 1.34
CA ASN A 45 -3.52 -9.62 1.86
C ASN A 45 -3.64 -10.79 0.88
N ILE A 46 -4.73 -10.88 0.12
CA ILE A 46 -4.89 -11.92 -0.91
C ILE A 46 -3.92 -11.69 -2.06
N ILE A 47 -3.81 -10.45 -2.57
CA ILE A 47 -2.89 -10.12 -3.68
C ILE A 47 -1.43 -10.35 -3.28
N SER A 48 -1.09 -10.16 -2.02
CA SER A 48 0.27 -10.39 -1.50
C SER A 48 0.56 -11.84 -1.09
N ARG A 49 -0.42 -12.74 -1.25
CA ARG A 49 -0.34 -14.16 -0.84
C ARG A 49 -0.15 -14.36 0.68
N LEU A 50 -0.54 -13.38 1.49
CA LEU A 50 -0.63 -13.55 2.96
C LEU A 50 -1.94 -14.23 3.36
N LEU A 51 -2.94 -14.20 2.50
CA LEU A 51 -4.24 -14.80 2.71
C LEU A 51 -4.70 -15.54 1.46
N GLU A 52 -5.13 -16.78 1.60
CA GLU A 52 -5.74 -17.55 0.52
C GLU A 52 -7.19 -17.09 0.28
N PRO A 53 -7.61 -16.83 -0.96
CA PRO A 53 -9.00 -16.62 -1.29
C PRO A 53 -9.80 -17.92 -1.10
N THR A 54 -11.12 -17.80 -0.86
CA THR A 54 -12.02 -18.94 -0.86
C THR A 54 -12.29 -19.40 -2.30
N GLU A 55 -12.46 -18.43 -3.21
CA GLU A 55 -12.68 -18.65 -4.64
C GLU A 55 -11.91 -17.63 -5.47
N GLY A 56 -11.70 -17.96 -6.74
CA GLY A 56 -11.04 -17.09 -7.70
C GLY A 56 -9.51 -17.20 -7.71
N SER A 57 -8.87 -16.32 -8.45
CA SER A 57 -7.43 -16.33 -8.65
C SER A 57 -6.85 -14.93 -8.84
N VAL A 58 -5.56 -14.80 -8.52
CA VAL A 58 -4.76 -13.59 -8.79
C VAL A 58 -3.59 -13.96 -9.68
N SER A 59 -3.28 -13.13 -10.65
CA SER A 59 -2.04 -13.23 -11.43
C SER A 59 -1.25 -11.92 -11.40
N ILE A 60 0.08 -12.04 -11.36
CA ILE A 60 1.04 -10.94 -11.41
C ILE A 60 1.89 -11.13 -12.66
N ASP A 61 1.90 -10.13 -13.54
CA ASP A 61 2.61 -10.16 -14.82
C ASP A 61 2.33 -11.44 -15.64
N GLY A 62 1.06 -11.87 -15.67
CA GLY A 62 0.59 -13.03 -16.41
C GLY A 62 0.84 -14.40 -15.74
N ARG A 63 1.58 -14.44 -14.62
CA ARG A 63 1.83 -15.66 -13.85
C ARG A 63 0.88 -15.73 -12.66
N GLU A 64 0.17 -16.85 -12.54
CA GLU A 64 -0.75 -17.09 -11.41
C GLU A 64 0.02 -17.03 -10.07
N LEU A 65 -0.54 -16.35 -9.07
CA LEU A 65 0.11 -16.07 -7.78
C LEU A 65 0.55 -17.33 -7.04
N ARG A 66 -0.23 -18.41 -7.14
CA ARG A 66 0.07 -19.71 -6.51
C ARG A 66 1.29 -20.40 -7.13
N LYS A 67 1.66 -20.07 -8.37
CA LYS A 67 2.79 -20.67 -9.11
C LYS A 67 4.11 -19.95 -8.87
N TRP A 68 4.10 -18.84 -8.14
CA TRP A 68 5.32 -18.13 -7.81
C TRP A 68 6.12 -18.85 -6.72
N ASP A 69 7.42 -19.01 -6.94
CA ASP A 69 8.35 -19.29 -5.84
C ASP A 69 8.29 -18.15 -4.82
N SER A 70 8.35 -18.48 -3.51
CA SER A 70 8.18 -17.49 -2.45
C SER A 70 9.25 -16.40 -2.46
N ARG A 71 10.47 -16.76 -2.82
CA ARG A 71 11.58 -15.82 -2.90
C ARG A 71 11.50 -14.94 -4.14
N GLU A 72 11.11 -15.50 -5.29
CA GLU A 72 10.88 -14.72 -6.51
C GLU A 72 9.74 -13.73 -6.31
N LEU A 73 8.66 -14.15 -5.64
CA LEU A 73 7.56 -13.26 -5.30
C LEU A 73 8.04 -12.13 -4.38
N ALA A 74 8.82 -12.44 -3.33
CA ALA A 74 9.36 -11.44 -2.41
C ALA A 74 10.38 -10.49 -3.05
N LYS A 75 10.95 -10.82 -4.21
CA LYS A 75 11.75 -9.89 -5.04
C LYS A 75 10.89 -9.03 -5.97
N THR A 76 9.64 -9.43 -6.18
CA THR A 76 8.72 -8.76 -7.10
C THR A 76 7.74 -7.86 -6.37
N LEU A 77 7.33 -8.26 -5.16
CA LEU A 77 6.27 -7.64 -4.39
C LEU A 77 6.67 -7.48 -2.92
N THR A 78 6.44 -6.29 -2.39
CA THR A 78 6.55 -5.96 -0.97
C THR A 78 5.17 -5.65 -0.41
N ILE A 79 4.92 -6.05 0.84
CA ILE A 79 3.74 -5.61 1.58
C ILE A 79 4.13 -5.08 2.95
N LEU A 80 3.54 -3.95 3.32
CA LEU A 80 3.53 -3.38 4.65
C LEU A 80 2.10 -3.42 5.19
N GLY A 81 1.85 -4.32 6.15
CA GLY A 81 0.54 -4.48 6.78
C GLY A 81 0.24 -3.41 7.83
N GLN A 82 -1.01 -3.35 8.27
CA GLN A 82 -1.49 -2.37 9.24
C GLN A 82 -0.86 -2.52 10.63
N THR A 83 -0.66 -3.74 11.10
CA THR A 83 -0.11 -4.02 12.43
C THR A 83 1.35 -4.39 12.35
N LEU A 84 2.21 -3.54 12.89
CA LEU A 84 3.65 -3.69 12.86
C LEU A 84 4.17 -3.90 14.28
N HIS A 85 4.17 -5.17 14.73
CA HIS A 85 4.77 -5.56 16.00
C HIS A 85 5.98 -6.46 15.76
N THR A 86 7.13 -5.98 16.20
CA THR A 86 8.35 -6.78 16.25
C THR A 86 8.66 -7.08 17.70
N PRO A 87 8.59 -8.35 18.15
CA PRO A 87 8.87 -8.70 19.54
C PRO A 87 10.36 -8.61 19.89
N ALA A 88 11.23 -8.54 18.90
CA ALA A 88 12.67 -8.38 19.06
C ALA A 88 13.03 -6.90 19.24
N ARG A 89 13.99 -6.63 20.11
CA ARG A 89 14.60 -5.31 20.25
C ARG A 89 15.60 -5.10 19.12
N LEU A 90 15.16 -4.36 18.09
CA LEU A 90 15.92 -4.10 16.87
C LEU A 90 16.24 -2.61 16.76
N THR A 91 17.41 -2.31 16.19
CA THR A 91 17.70 -0.97 15.70
C THR A 91 16.96 -0.70 14.37
N VAL A 92 16.87 0.57 13.97
CA VAL A 92 16.30 0.98 12.67
C VAL A 92 17.02 0.27 11.53
N GLU A 93 18.35 0.25 11.55
CA GLU A 93 19.14 -0.41 10.51
C GLU A 93 18.86 -1.91 10.43
N GLU A 94 18.79 -2.60 11.57
CA GLU A 94 18.47 -4.02 11.62
C GLU A 94 17.08 -4.30 11.05
N LEU A 95 16.08 -3.46 11.34
CA LEU A 95 14.76 -3.56 10.71
C LEU A 95 14.85 -3.39 9.20
N VAL A 96 15.51 -2.34 8.71
CA VAL A 96 15.59 -2.05 7.26
C VAL A 96 16.34 -3.16 6.50
N ARG A 97 17.32 -3.81 7.13
CA ARG A 97 18.03 -4.99 6.61
C ARG A 97 17.10 -6.16 6.28
N PHE A 98 15.97 -6.33 6.99
CA PHE A 98 14.99 -7.37 6.65
C PHE A 98 14.41 -7.20 5.24
N GLY A 99 14.30 -5.98 4.75
CA GLY A 99 13.93 -5.73 3.37
C GLY A 99 14.87 -6.39 2.34
N ARG A 100 16.13 -6.63 2.70
CA ARG A 100 17.12 -7.25 1.81
C ARG A 100 17.18 -8.77 1.87
N VAL A 101 16.48 -9.41 2.84
CA VAL A 101 16.49 -10.87 3.00
C VAL A 101 16.16 -11.64 1.71
N PRO A 102 15.18 -11.25 0.88
CA PRO A 102 14.92 -11.96 -0.38
C PRO A 102 16.10 -11.95 -1.36
N HIS A 103 16.95 -10.94 -1.29
CA HIS A 103 18.09 -10.74 -2.20
C HIS A 103 19.36 -11.42 -1.67
N SER A 104 19.69 -11.25 -0.40
CA SER A 104 21.00 -11.53 0.20
C SER A 104 21.26 -12.99 0.57
N ARG A 105 20.27 -13.90 0.55
CA ARG A 105 20.39 -15.28 1.10
C ARG A 105 20.95 -15.33 2.54
N GLY A 106 20.69 -14.28 3.34
CA GLY A 106 21.19 -14.16 4.71
C GLY A 106 22.62 -13.60 4.84
N ARG A 107 23.28 -13.27 3.73
CA ARG A 107 24.58 -12.55 3.74
C ARG A 107 24.42 -11.27 2.93
N LEU A 108 24.50 -10.13 3.63
CA LEU A 108 24.44 -8.82 2.96
C LEU A 108 25.72 -8.61 2.14
N GLU A 109 25.50 -8.15 0.91
CA GLU A 109 26.56 -7.71 0.00
C GLU A 109 26.61 -6.17 -0.01
N ASN A 110 27.67 -5.60 -0.62
CA ASN A 110 27.81 -4.13 -0.74
C ASN A 110 26.58 -3.46 -1.36
N GLN A 111 25.96 -4.12 -2.35
CA GLN A 111 24.76 -3.61 -2.99
C GLN A 111 23.55 -3.54 -2.04
N ASP A 112 23.45 -4.48 -1.09
CA ASP A 112 22.40 -4.45 -0.08
C ASP A 112 22.56 -3.27 0.87
N SER A 113 23.81 -2.98 1.28
CA SER A 113 24.13 -1.82 2.12
C SER A 113 23.74 -0.52 1.43
N LEU A 114 24.04 -0.36 0.13
CA LEU A 114 23.63 0.81 -0.65
C LEU A 114 22.10 0.99 -0.70
N GLN A 115 21.35 -0.08 -0.83
CA GLN A 115 19.89 0.00 -0.83
C GLN A 115 19.34 0.37 0.56
N ILE A 116 19.96 -0.11 1.63
CA ILE A 116 19.61 0.26 3.01
C ILE A 116 19.86 1.75 3.23
N ASP A 117 21.06 2.25 2.85
CA ASP A 117 21.43 3.66 2.99
C ASP A 117 20.45 4.55 2.20
N LYS A 118 20.20 4.20 0.94
CA LYS A 118 19.23 4.90 0.09
C LYS A 118 17.82 4.95 0.71
N ALA A 119 17.35 3.84 1.28
CA ALA A 119 16.04 3.80 1.90
C ALA A 119 15.96 4.68 3.15
N LEU A 120 17.01 4.68 3.99
CA LEU A 120 17.11 5.54 5.18
C LEU A 120 17.15 7.03 4.80
N GLU A 121 17.89 7.40 3.75
CA GLU A 121 17.95 8.76 3.22
C GLU A 121 16.60 9.21 2.65
N LEU A 122 15.96 8.39 1.80
CA LEU A 122 14.66 8.71 1.20
C LEU A 122 13.56 8.91 2.25
N THR A 123 13.62 8.21 3.38
CA THR A 123 12.67 8.34 4.48
C THR A 123 13.12 9.35 5.54
N GLU A 124 14.30 9.97 5.37
CA GLU A 124 14.89 10.98 6.25
C GLU A 124 15.00 10.54 7.72
N ILE A 125 15.43 9.30 7.92
CA ILE A 125 15.68 8.71 9.24
C ILE A 125 17.11 8.15 9.36
N ALA A 126 18.02 8.60 8.52
CA ALA A 126 19.41 8.12 8.52
C ALA A 126 20.13 8.42 9.85
N ASP A 127 19.80 9.52 10.51
CA ASP A 127 20.28 9.91 11.84
C ASP A 127 19.77 8.99 12.96
N LEU A 128 18.66 8.27 12.74
CA LEU A 128 18.07 7.33 13.69
C LEU A 128 18.53 5.88 13.46
N ARG A 129 19.44 5.65 12.53
CA ARG A 129 19.89 4.31 12.07
C ARG A 129 20.25 3.36 13.22
N HIS A 130 20.88 3.86 14.29
CA HIS A 130 21.34 3.08 15.44
C HIS A 130 20.41 3.14 16.65
N CYS A 131 19.30 3.91 16.57
CA CYS A 131 18.29 3.94 17.61
C CYS A 131 17.47 2.65 17.60
N TYR A 132 17.05 2.19 18.77
CA TYR A 132 16.14 1.06 18.87
C TYR A 132 14.70 1.46 18.52
N LEU A 133 13.92 0.54 17.95
CA LEU A 133 12.53 0.81 17.54
C LEU A 133 11.61 1.20 18.71
N ASP A 134 11.90 0.72 19.91
CA ASP A 134 11.16 1.05 21.14
C ASP A 134 11.46 2.46 21.67
N GLU A 135 12.55 3.08 21.23
CA GLU A 135 12.93 4.46 21.54
C GLU A 135 12.28 5.50 20.60
N LEU A 136 11.71 5.04 19.48
CA LEU A 136 11.15 5.91 18.46
C LEU A 136 9.72 6.35 18.78
N SER A 137 9.37 7.57 18.38
CA SER A 137 7.96 7.97 18.28
C SER A 137 7.21 7.07 17.28
N GLY A 138 5.87 6.99 17.42
CA GLY A 138 5.03 6.19 16.50
C GLY A 138 5.27 6.54 15.03
N GLY A 139 5.40 7.83 14.72
CA GLY A 139 5.68 8.30 13.36
C GLY A 139 7.08 7.94 12.87
N GLN A 140 8.11 8.04 13.70
CA GLN A 140 9.48 7.62 13.33
C GLN A 140 9.55 6.11 13.11
N ARG A 141 8.89 5.34 13.96
CA ARG A 141 8.78 3.88 13.79
C ARG A 141 8.06 3.51 12.50
N GLN A 142 6.99 4.21 12.14
CA GLN A 142 6.30 4.02 10.86
C GLN A 142 7.24 4.29 9.67
N MET A 143 8.05 5.35 9.75
CA MET A 143 9.05 5.67 8.72
C MET A 143 10.09 4.55 8.58
N ALA A 144 10.53 3.93 9.68
CA ALA A 144 11.48 2.81 9.63
C ALA A 144 10.88 1.57 8.91
N TYR A 145 9.60 1.27 9.12
CA TYR A 145 8.93 0.21 8.37
C TYR A 145 8.75 0.54 6.89
N ILE A 146 8.48 1.80 6.55
CA ILE A 146 8.42 2.25 5.14
C ILE A 146 9.81 2.16 4.51
N ALA A 147 10.88 2.52 5.23
CA ALA A 147 12.26 2.34 4.77
C ALA A 147 12.56 0.87 4.48
N MET A 148 12.14 -0.05 5.36
CA MET A 148 12.28 -1.50 5.12
C MET A 148 11.58 -1.93 3.83
N ALA A 149 10.35 -1.46 3.60
CA ALA A 149 9.60 -1.77 2.38
C ALA A 149 10.28 -1.21 1.12
N ILE A 150 10.85 0.00 1.18
CA ILE A 150 11.59 0.62 0.09
C ILE A 150 12.91 -0.12 -0.17
N ALA A 151 13.63 -0.50 0.90
CA ALA A 151 14.90 -1.23 0.79
C ALA A 151 14.74 -2.59 0.09
N GLN A 152 13.57 -3.21 0.13
CA GLN A 152 13.29 -4.45 -0.59
C GLN A 152 13.38 -4.28 -2.11
N ASP A 153 13.22 -3.06 -2.64
CA ASP A 153 13.39 -2.68 -4.05
C ASP A 153 12.58 -3.53 -5.03
N THR A 154 11.31 -3.72 -4.75
CA THR A 154 10.38 -4.49 -5.57
C THR A 154 9.67 -3.64 -6.61
N LYS A 155 9.12 -4.28 -7.65
CA LYS A 155 8.27 -3.65 -8.67
C LYS A 155 6.92 -3.20 -8.10
N TYR A 156 6.33 -4.03 -7.23
CA TYR A 156 5.03 -3.79 -6.60
C TYR A 156 5.22 -3.53 -5.10
N ILE A 157 4.64 -2.43 -4.60
CA ILE A 157 4.67 -2.07 -3.19
C ILE A 157 3.23 -1.93 -2.70
N PHE A 158 2.85 -2.73 -1.72
CA PHE A 158 1.53 -2.71 -1.09
C PHE A 158 1.64 -2.15 0.30
N LEU A 159 0.78 -1.15 0.60
CA LEU A 159 0.80 -0.44 1.87
C LEU A 159 -0.63 -0.41 2.43
N ASP A 160 -0.80 -1.02 3.60
CA ASP A 160 -2.08 -1.04 4.30
C ASP A 160 -2.10 0.05 5.38
N GLU A 161 -2.80 1.15 5.09
CA GLU A 161 -2.95 2.32 5.96
C GLU A 161 -1.61 2.90 6.48
N PRO A 162 -0.63 3.17 5.60
CA PRO A 162 0.72 3.56 6.03
C PRO A 162 0.79 4.96 6.65
N LEU A 163 -0.27 5.76 6.54
CA LEU A 163 -0.34 7.13 7.06
C LEU A 163 -0.88 7.21 8.49
N ASN A 164 -1.35 6.08 9.04
CA ASN A 164 -1.86 6.05 10.41
C ASN A 164 -0.75 6.44 11.41
N ASN A 165 -1.14 7.20 12.44
CA ASN A 165 -0.26 7.71 13.50
C ASN A 165 0.81 8.72 13.02
N LEU A 166 0.66 9.27 11.80
CA LEU A 166 1.50 10.34 11.28
C LEU A 166 0.82 11.70 11.41
N ASP A 167 1.62 12.73 11.72
CA ASP A 167 1.18 14.10 11.53
C ASP A 167 1.05 14.45 10.05
N MET A 168 0.34 15.55 9.74
CA MET A 168 0.07 15.97 8.34
C MET A 168 1.36 16.20 7.55
N HIS A 169 2.41 16.72 8.18
CA HIS A 169 3.67 16.99 7.50
C HIS A 169 4.34 15.68 7.05
N ARG A 170 4.43 14.69 7.93
CA ARG A 170 5.01 13.38 7.62
C ARG A 170 4.15 12.61 6.63
N ALA A 171 2.82 12.63 6.79
CA ALA A 171 1.91 12.00 5.83
C ALA A 171 2.08 12.57 4.41
N ALA A 172 2.13 13.90 4.27
CA ALA A 172 2.35 14.54 2.98
C ALA A 172 3.73 14.20 2.38
N ARG A 173 4.78 14.11 3.20
CA ARG A 173 6.12 13.69 2.76
C ARG A 173 6.14 12.26 2.23
N ILE A 174 5.53 11.32 2.96
CA ILE A 174 5.42 9.94 2.49
C ILE A 174 4.68 9.87 1.16
N MET A 175 3.56 10.56 1.02
CA MET A 175 2.82 10.55 -0.24
C MET A 175 3.63 11.13 -1.40
N LYS A 176 4.41 12.19 -1.17
CA LYS A 176 5.34 12.73 -2.17
C LYS A 176 6.44 11.72 -2.53
N LEU A 177 7.04 11.07 -1.53
CA LEU A 177 8.04 10.02 -1.73
C LEU A 177 7.47 8.85 -2.54
N LEU A 178 6.30 8.32 -2.16
CA LEU A 178 5.65 7.24 -2.89
C LEU A 178 5.34 7.66 -4.34
N ARG A 179 4.93 8.91 -4.54
CA ARG A 179 4.68 9.46 -5.87
C ARG A 179 5.96 9.56 -6.72
N SER A 180 7.10 9.94 -6.13
CA SER A 180 8.39 9.95 -6.85
C SER A 180 8.83 8.54 -7.24
N LEU A 181 8.64 7.54 -6.38
CA LEU A 181 8.95 6.14 -6.71
C LEU A 181 8.14 5.64 -7.93
N VAL A 182 6.86 6.04 -8.04
CA VAL A 182 6.05 5.72 -9.21
C VAL A 182 6.59 6.44 -10.46
N ARG A 183 6.80 7.76 -10.39
CA ARG A 183 7.15 8.58 -11.55
C ARG A 183 8.56 8.35 -12.07
N GLU A 184 9.53 8.19 -11.17
CA GLU A 184 10.95 8.16 -11.50
C GLU A 184 11.50 6.73 -11.65
N GLN A 185 10.91 5.77 -10.93
CA GLN A 185 11.38 4.39 -10.91
C GLN A 185 10.39 3.38 -11.52
N GLY A 186 9.23 3.84 -12.02
CA GLY A 186 8.22 2.96 -12.60
C GLY A 186 7.65 1.93 -11.62
N LYS A 187 7.65 2.24 -10.31
CA LYS A 187 7.04 1.34 -9.31
C LYS A 187 5.52 1.37 -9.43
N THR A 188 4.89 0.27 -9.12
CA THR A 188 3.44 0.20 -8.93
C THR A 188 3.15 0.16 -7.44
N ILE A 189 2.40 1.14 -6.94
CA ILE A 189 2.08 1.26 -5.51
C ILE A 189 0.58 1.09 -5.32
N CYS A 190 0.17 0.10 -4.52
CA CYS A 190 -1.20 -0.08 -4.09
C CYS A 190 -1.30 0.31 -2.62
N ILE A 191 -2.14 1.30 -2.31
CA ILE A 191 -2.26 1.87 -0.97
C ILE A 191 -3.70 1.84 -0.49
N VAL A 192 -3.94 1.28 0.69
CA VAL A 192 -5.19 1.47 1.42
C VAL A 192 -5.11 2.79 2.16
N ILE A 193 -6.07 3.68 1.91
CA ILE A 193 -6.07 5.03 2.47
C ILE A 193 -7.49 5.48 2.79
N HIS A 194 -7.66 6.19 3.90
CA HIS A 194 -8.97 6.70 4.34
C HIS A 194 -9.19 8.16 3.96
N ASP A 195 -8.13 8.95 3.90
CA ASP A 195 -8.22 10.36 3.54
C ASP A 195 -8.38 10.51 2.02
N ILE A 196 -9.59 10.88 1.62
CA ILE A 196 -9.97 11.03 0.21
C ILE A 196 -9.23 12.19 -0.47
N ASN A 197 -8.76 13.20 0.29
CA ASN A 197 -7.99 14.29 -0.27
C ASN A 197 -6.58 13.82 -0.67
N PHE A 198 -5.93 12.95 0.12
CA PHE A 198 -4.70 12.31 -0.33
C PHE A 198 -4.92 11.47 -1.59
N VAL A 199 -6.05 10.76 -1.71
CA VAL A 199 -6.39 10.00 -2.92
C VAL A 199 -6.51 10.95 -4.11
N SER A 200 -7.28 12.04 -3.99
CA SER A 200 -7.48 13.03 -5.05
C SER A 200 -6.16 13.63 -5.55
N PHE A 201 -5.21 13.90 -4.66
CA PHE A 201 -3.96 14.57 -4.99
C PHE A 201 -2.88 13.65 -5.53
N TYR A 202 -2.81 12.40 -5.06
CA TYR A 202 -1.66 11.53 -5.30
C TYR A 202 -1.95 10.28 -6.12
N ALA A 203 -3.16 9.71 -6.04
CA ALA A 203 -3.49 8.50 -6.77
C ALA A 203 -3.73 8.77 -8.27
N ASP A 204 -3.36 7.78 -9.10
CA ASP A 204 -3.68 7.75 -10.53
C ASP A 204 -4.95 6.97 -10.80
N TYR A 205 -5.21 5.94 -10.00
CA TYR A 205 -6.29 4.99 -10.18
C TYR A 205 -6.89 4.64 -8.82
N VAL A 206 -8.19 4.45 -8.80
CA VAL A 206 -8.94 4.12 -7.58
C VAL A 206 -9.70 2.82 -7.76
N VAL A 207 -9.70 1.99 -6.73
CA VAL A 207 -10.55 0.81 -6.58
C VAL A 207 -11.35 0.99 -5.31
N ALA A 208 -12.67 1.14 -5.45
CA ALA A 208 -13.57 1.41 -4.33
C ALA A 208 -14.36 0.17 -3.92
N PHE A 209 -14.37 -0.09 -2.62
CA PHE A 209 -15.06 -1.22 -2.00
C PHE A 209 -16.21 -0.74 -1.11
N ARG A 210 -17.34 -1.46 -1.19
CA ARG A 210 -18.48 -1.31 -0.28
C ARG A 210 -19.04 -2.69 0.02
N ASP A 211 -19.20 -3.04 1.30
CA ASP A 211 -19.82 -4.31 1.78
C ASP A 211 -19.22 -5.58 1.14
N GLY A 212 -17.89 -5.57 0.95
CA GLY A 212 -17.16 -6.71 0.37
C GLY A 212 -17.24 -6.85 -1.15
N VAL A 213 -17.83 -5.87 -1.85
CA VAL A 213 -17.87 -5.86 -3.31
C VAL A 213 -17.09 -4.66 -3.86
N LEU A 214 -16.57 -4.81 -5.08
CA LEU A 214 -16.03 -3.70 -5.84
C LEU A 214 -17.20 -2.91 -6.43
N CYS A 215 -17.41 -1.67 -5.96
CA CYS A 215 -18.50 -0.83 -6.43
C CYS A 215 -18.08 0.13 -7.55
N HIS A 216 -16.87 0.71 -7.47
CA HIS A 216 -16.34 1.60 -8.49
C HIS A 216 -14.86 1.36 -8.72
N GLN A 217 -14.38 1.61 -9.94
CA GLN A 217 -12.97 1.61 -10.28
C GLN A 217 -12.71 2.50 -11.51
N GLY A 218 -11.55 3.13 -11.56
CA GLY A 218 -11.18 3.97 -12.71
C GLY A 218 -10.09 4.97 -12.37
N PRO A 219 -9.75 5.85 -13.34
CA PRO A 219 -8.92 7.02 -13.10
C PRO A 219 -9.46 7.84 -11.93
N THR A 220 -8.56 8.45 -11.15
CA THR A 220 -8.95 9.22 -9.96
C THR A 220 -9.95 10.32 -10.27
N GLU A 221 -9.81 10.97 -11.41
CA GLU A 221 -10.70 12.06 -11.85
C GLU A 221 -12.16 11.61 -12.04
N ASP A 222 -12.39 10.35 -12.45
CA ASP A 222 -13.71 9.75 -12.64
C ASP A 222 -14.36 9.33 -11.34
N ILE A 223 -13.56 9.01 -10.32
CA ILE A 223 -14.05 8.56 -9.02
C ILE A 223 -14.27 9.74 -8.06
N ILE A 224 -13.44 10.78 -8.11
CA ILE A 224 -13.60 11.98 -7.28
C ILE A 224 -14.70 12.87 -7.86
N ARG A 225 -15.94 12.42 -7.62
CA ARG A 225 -17.19 13.06 -8.01
C ARG A 225 -18.23 12.85 -6.90
N THR A 226 -19.07 13.85 -6.66
CA THR A 226 -20.07 13.83 -5.57
C THR A 226 -21.00 12.62 -5.66
N ASP A 227 -21.50 12.28 -6.85
CA ASP A 227 -22.39 11.14 -7.07
C ASP A 227 -21.73 9.79 -6.77
N VAL A 228 -20.46 9.62 -7.21
CA VAL A 228 -19.69 8.39 -6.98
C VAL A 228 -19.28 8.25 -5.51
N LEU A 229 -18.81 9.35 -4.89
CA LEU A 229 -18.41 9.33 -3.48
C LEU A 229 -19.61 9.11 -2.55
N ARG A 230 -20.80 9.66 -2.90
CA ARG A 230 -22.05 9.35 -2.19
C ARG A 230 -22.37 7.86 -2.24
N ASP A 231 -22.20 7.20 -3.38
CA ASP A 231 -22.44 5.76 -3.49
C ASP A 231 -21.41 4.95 -2.66
N ILE A 232 -20.15 5.38 -2.60
CA ILE A 232 -19.09 4.69 -1.85
C ILE A 232 -19.27 4.84 -0.34
N TYR A 233 -19.54 6.07 0.14
CA TYR A 233 -19.51 6.41 1.57
C TYR A 233 -20.88 6.62 2.21
N GLY A 234 -21.95 6.71 1.41
CA GLY A 234 -23.30 6.95 1.90
C GLY A 234 -23.55 8.36 2.44
N MET A 235 -22.67 9.33 2.08
CA MET A 235 -22.76 10.72 2.50
C MET A 235 -22.46 11.67 1.34
N ASP A 236 -23.00 12.88 1.40
CA ASP A 236 -22.70 13.93 0.42
C ASP A 236 -21.33 14.53 0.70
N ILE A 237 -20.50 14.54 -0.34
CA ILE A 237 -19.17 15.14 -0.30
C ILE A 237 -19.15 16.21 -1.40
N ALA A 238 -19.01 17.46 -0.98
CA ALA A 238 -18.84 18.57 -1.93
C ALA A 238 -17.43 18.49 -2.55
N ILE A 239 -17.35 18.77 -3.85
CA ILE A 239 -16.09 18.74 -4.59
C ILE A 239 -15.76 20.14 -5.08
N GLU A 240 -14.66 20.68 -4.56
CA GLU A 240 -14.17 22.01 -4.90
C GLU A 240 -12.89 21.93 -5.76
N PRO A 241 -12.75 22.71 -6.81
CA PRO A 241 -11.53 22.76 -7.61
C PRO A 241 -10.39 23.42 -6.82
N TYR A 242 -9.18 22.85 -6.95
CA TYR A 242 -7.95 23.42 -6.40
C TYR A 242 -6.80 23.25 -7.40
N GLY A 243 -6.62 24.24 -8.26
CA GLY A 243 -5.70 24.14 -9.40
C GLY A 243 -6.16 23.05 -10.37
N ASP A 244 -5.27 22.09 -10.65
CA ASP A 244 -5.55 20.90 -11.46
C ASP A 244 -6.12 19.71 -10.64
N LYS A 245 -6.35 19.92 -9.35
CA LYS A 245 -6.85 18.92 -8.40
C LYS A 245 -8.22 19.29 -7.84
N LYS A 246 -8.79 18.36 -7.08
CA LYS A 246 -10.09 18.53 -6.42
C LYS A 246 -9.92 18.35 -4.91
N ILE A 247 -10.59 19.17 -4.12
CA ILE A 247 -10.71 19.02 -2.67
C ILE A 247 -12.09 18.46 -2.35
N CYS A 248 -12.12 17.45 -1.51
CA CYS A 248 -13.35 16.84 -1.02
C CYS A 248 -13.69 17.46 0.35
N VAL A 249 -14.84 18.10 0.45
CA VAL A 249 -15.35 18.77 1.67
C VAL A 249 -16.48 17.94 2.24
N TYR A 250 -16.33 17.44 3.47
CA TYR A 250 -17.25 16.52 4.13
C TYR A 250 -17.49 16.85 5.61
N TYR A 251 -17.32 18.11 5.98
CA TYR A 251 -17.44 18.59 7.37
C TYR A 251 -18.77 19.28 7.69
N GLU A 252 -19.75 19.22 6.79
CA GLU A 252 -21.08 19.79 6.98
C GLU A 252 -22.08 18.78 7.52
#